data_499ef2749cc04508d87096c6a9dba93c
#
_entry.id   499ef2749cc04508d87096c6a9dba93c
#
_cell.length_a   1.000
_cell.length_b   1.000
_cell.length_c   1.000
_cell.angle_alpha   90.00
_cell.angle_beta   90.00
_cell.angle_gamma   90.00
#
_symmetry.space_group_name_H-M   'P 1'
#
loop_
_entity.id
_entity.type
_entity.pdbx_description
1 polymer ?
#
loop_
_entity_poly.entity_id
_entity_poly.type
_entity_poly.pdbx_seq_one_letter_code
_entity_poly.pdbx_strand_id
1 'polypeptide(L)'
;MDLIIKNGTIVTAKDMFKSDIGVADGKIVAMGSDLKDDNAKVVDASGKLILPGAIDAHTHLAMPFGGTISADSYEAGTRAAVCGGVTTVFDYPMQRKGHGIVETVEGRKQMAEKEVCCDFAFHCCITDLNDGAILDEFKSAVDYGVSSFKCFFVYKKEGMMVDDATFVKILMKAKESGAITNLHAENPDMIDLRIAQYLKEGKTDAWYHYMSRPEFVAAEADKRAVHWAVNADAPLYIVHMSDKEGLEAAVDAKMKGSKVFIETCPQYLEFTCDVYKRPDGRNFVCSPPMKGEESRQALWQAIKNGVIDTVATDHCPFQQSEKDWGLNDFTKIPNGCAGVENLYPYMLGAATDGIISYSRAVELCSTNPAKIFGCTDKGSLAIGKDADIVVYDPKKDFTISVSNMHSDYDHTIWEGKTVHGYPVQTYVRGKLVFDDGEYVGKAGDGKFVKCAPVNF
;
A
#
# COMPACT_ATOMS: atom_id res chain seq x y z
N MET A 1 6.99 27.86 -18.00
CA MET A 1 6.97 26.79 -16.97
C MET A 1 6.54 27.42 -15.66
N ASP A 2 5.86 26.64 -14.80
CA ASP A 2 5.39 27.14 -13.50
C ASP A 2 6.44 26.89 -12.41
N LEU A 3 7.22 25.80 -12.58
CA LEU A 3 8.24 25.35 -11.64
C LEU A 3 9.42 24.77 -12.38
N ILE A 4 10.64 25.05 -11.89
CA ILE A 4 11.88 24.38 -12.28
C ILE A 4 12.57 23.86 -11.02
N ILE A 5 12.84 22.56 -10.95
CA ILE A 5 13.67 21.95 -9.90
C ILE A 5 15.05 21.70 -10.48
N LYS A 6 16.09 22.30 -9.91
CA LYS A 6 17.45 22.34 -10.46
C LYS A 6 18.48 21.64 -9.60
N ASN A 7 19.59 21.26 -10.24
CA ASN A 7 20.83 20.79 -9.60
C ASN A 7 20.72 19.47 -8.82
N GLY A 8 19.56 18.83 -8.78
CA GLY A 8 19.36 17.56 -8.09
C GLY A 8 19.89 16.35 -8.84
N THR A 9 19.87 15.20 -8.20
CA THR A 9 20.10 13.90 -8.86
C THR A 9 18.76 13.20 -9.03
N ILE A 10 18.31 13.02 -10.26
CA ILE A 10 17.10 12.26 -10.56
C ILE A 10 17.35 10.79 -10.29
N VAL A 11 16.38 10.15 -9.64
CA VAL A 11 16.36 8.70 -9.40
C VAL A 11 15.18 8.10 -10.14
N THR A 12 15.44 7.13 -10.99
CA THR A 12 14.43 6.32 -11.66
C THR A 12 14.53 4.87 -11.17
N ALA A 13 13.61 4.00 -11.56
CA ALA A 13 13.70 2.58 -11.28
C ALA A 13 14.93 1.86 -11.91
N LYS A 14 15.69 2.54 -12.79
CA LYS A 14 16.83 1.95 -13.50
C LYS A 14 18.14 2.69 -13.25
N ASP A 15 18.08 4.02 -13.22
CA ASP A 15 19.26 4.87 -13.29
C ASP A 15 19.18 6.05 -12.32
N MET A 16 20.35 6.64 -12.05
CA MET A 16 20.51 7.91 -11.33
C MET A 16 21.37 8.85 -12.18
N PHE A 17 20.89 10.06 -12.42
CA PHE A 17 21.61 11.05 -13.25
C PHE A 17 21.28 12.50 -12.86
N LYS A 18 22.17 13.44 -13.18
CA LYS A 18 21.94 14.87 -12.99
C LYS A 18 21.05 15.42 -14.10
N SER A 19 19.97 16.11 -13.70
CA SER A 19 19.11 16.85 -14.61
C SER A 19 18.23 17.81 -13.84
N ASP A 20 17.83 18.92 -14.49
CA ASP A 20 16.74 19.77 -14.02
C ASP A 20 15.41 19.22 -14.54
N ILE A 21 14.32 19.55 -13.85
CA ILE A 21 12.95 19.22 -14.24
C ILE A 21 12.17 20.52 -14.39
N GLY A 22 11.54 20.72 -15.53
CA GLY A 22 10.60 21.81 -15.80
C GLY A 22 9.16 21.30 -15.79
N VAL A 23 8.29 22.01 -15.09
CA VAL A 23 6.88 21.69 -14.90
C VAL A 23 6.00 22.80 -15.44
N ALA A 24 4.93 22.44 -16.13
CA ALA A 24 3.84 23.34 -16.51
C ALA A 24 2.50 22.57 -16.48
N ASP A 25 1.44 23.24 -16.03
CA ASP A 25 0.08 22.69 -15.96
C ASP A 25 0.00 21.31 -15.26
N GLY A 26 0.81 21.13 -14.22
CA GLY A 26 0.86 19.90 -13.44
C GLY A 26 1.60 18.73 -14.10
N LYS A 27 2.20 18.92 -15.25
CA LYS A 27 2.95 17.89 -16.00
C LYS A 27 4.44 18.24 -16.10
N ILE A 28 5.28 17.22 -16.18
CA ILE A 28 6.69 17.39 -16.54
C ILE A 28 6.76 17.70 -18.03
N VAL A 29 7.26 18.90 -18.38
CA VAL A 29 7.32 19.37 -19.77
C VAL A 29 8.75 19.43 -20.32
N ALA A 30 9.74 19.47 -19.43
CA ALA A 30 11.15 19.53 -19.81
C ALA A 30 12.04 18.77 -18.83
N MET A 31 13.09 18.14 -19.34
CA MET A 31 14.18 17.56 -18.56
C MET A 31 15.49 17.89 -19.29
N GLY A 32 16.49 18.37 -18.59
CA GLY A 32 17.77 18.77 -19.20
C GLY A 32 18.67 19.53 -18.25
N SER A 33 19.77 20.06 -18.76
CA SER A 33 20.71 20.87 -18.01
C SER A 33 20.41 22.36 -18.18
N ASP A 34 20.53 23.12 -17.10
CA ASP A 34 20.45 24.59 -17.08
C ASP A 34 19.11 25.13 -17.67
N LEU A 35 17.98 24.49 -17.28
CA LEU A 35 16.66 24.97 -17.69
C LEU A 35 16.44 26.40 -17.15
N LYS A 36 15.85 27.27 -17.98
CA LYS A 36 15.56 28.67 -17.68
C LYS A 36 14.16 29.05 -18.13
N ASP A 37 13.45 29.75 -17.29
CA ASP A 37 12.20 30.43 -17.59
C ASP A 37 12.02 31.54 -16.55
N ASP A 38 11.98 32.80 -17.01
CA ASP A 38 11.94 33.97 -16.12
C ASP A 38 10.63 34.03 -15.28
N ASN A 39 9.61 33.30 -15.67
CA ASN A 39 8.31 33.25 -14.97
C ASN A 39 8.19 32.04 -14.03
N ALA A 40 9.13 31.10 -14.07
CA ALA A 40 9.05 29.90 -13.26
C ALA A 40 9.55 30.12 -11.83
N LYS A 41 8.88 29.49 -10.85
CA LYS A 41 9.46 29.31 -9.51
C LYS A 41 10.65 28.37 -9.64
N VAL A 42 11.83 28.78 -9.17
CA VAL A 42 13.03 27.92 -9.18
C VAL A 42 13.28 27.37 -7.80
N VAL A 43 13.50 26.04 -7.73
CA VAL A 43 13.86 25.31 -6.51
C VAL A 43 15.23 24.70 -6.70
N ASP A 44 16.17 24.99 -5.80
CA ASP A 44 17.50 24.40 -5.80
C ASP A 44 17.52 23.09 -4.99
N ALA A 45 17.73 21.98 -5.67
CA ALA A 45 17.87 20.63 -5.11
C ALA A 45 19.34 20.17 -5.04
N SER A 46 20.29 21.11 -4.93
CA SER A 46 21.71 20.77 -4.79
C SER A 46 21.97 19.82 -3.64
N GLY A 47 22.64 18.70 -3.94
CA GLY A 47 22.94 17.66 -2.95
C GLY A 47 21.78 16.74 -2.59
N LYS A 48 20.60 16.94 -3.17
CA LYS A 48 19.38 16.16 -2.92
C LYS A 48 19.07 15.21 -4.08
N LEU A 49 18.21 14.24 -3.79
CA LEU A 49 17.64 13.33 -4.79
C LEU A 49 16.27 13.84 -5.20
N ILE A 50 15.94 13.68 -6.48
CA ILE A 50 14.63 13.98 -7.06
C ILE A 50 14.02 12.65 -7.49
N LEU A 51 12.92 12.27 -6.85
CA LEU A 51 12.27 10.98 -7.07
C LEU A 51 10.83 11.18 -7.54
N PRO A 52 10.24 10.21 -8.26
CA PRO A 52 8.79 10.20 -8.46
C PRO A 52 8.09 10.02 -7.11
N GLY A 53 6.93 10.63 -6.96
CA GLY A 53 6.08 10.39 -5.80
C GLY A 53 5.76 8.91 -5.62
N ALA A 54 5.75 8.45 -4.37
CA ALA A 54 5.35 7.09 -4.08
C ALA A 54 3.85 6.87 -4.31
N ILE A 55 3.50 5.64 -4.63
CA ILE A 55 2.15 5.13 -4.74
C ILE A 55 1.97 4.09 -3.63
N ASP A 56 1.19 4.40 -2.62
CA ASP A 56 0.79 3.39 -1.64
C ASP A 56 -0.42 2.61 -2.18
N ALA A 57 -0.16 1.40 -2.62
CA ALA A 57 -1.18 0.55 -3.24
C ALA A 57 -2.10 -0.15 -2.22
N HIS A 58 -1.97 0.16 -0.92
CA HIS A 58 -2.76 -0.53 0.10
C HIS A 58 -3.03 0.35 1.32
N THR A 59 -4.19 1.01 1.32
CA THR A 59 -4.63 1.84 2.45
C THR A 59 -6.12 1.61 2.77
N HIS A 60 -6.49 1.81 4.02
CA HIS A 60 -7.85 1.67 4.54
C HIS A 60 -8.27 2.93 5.30
N LEU A 61 -8.59 3.99 4.53
CA LEU A 61 -8.96 5.30 5.08
C LEU A 61 -10.45 5.36 5.42
N ALA A 62 -10.82 5.90 6.58
CA ALA A 62 -12.20 5.98 7.04
C ALA A 62 -12.97 4.65 6.84
N MET A 63 -12.31 3.50 7.09
CA MET A 63 -12.88 2.18 6.83
C MET A 63 -13.55 1.62 8.09
N PRO A 64 -14.84 1.25 8.04
CA PRO A 64 -15.48 0.49 9.11
C PRO A 64 -14.89 -0.93 9.20
N PHE A 65 -14.24 -1.24 10.33
CA PHE A 65 -13.65 -2.55 10.58
C PHE A 65 -13.50 -2.81 12.08
N GLY A 66 -13.58 -4.08 12.50
CA GLY A 66 -13.35 -4.47 13.91
C GLY A 66 -14.34 -3.85 14.91
N GLY A 67 -15.51 -3.41 14.47
CA GLY A 67 -16.52 -2.77 15.34
C GLY A 67 -16.33 -1.26 15.52
N THR A 68 -15.40 -0.65 14.79
CA THR A 68 -15.10 0.78 14.78
C THR A 68 -14.82 1.27 13.35
N ILE A 69 -14.20 2.43 13.21
CA ILE A 69 -13.76 3.01 11.93
C ILE A 69 -12.26 3.30 12.07
N SER A 70 -11.45 3.03 11.04
CA SER A 70 -10.03 3.38 11.06
C SER A 70 -9.84 4.87 11.39
N ALA A 71 -8.84 5.18 12.23
CA ALA A 71 -8.70 6.49 12.85
C ALA A 71 -8.52 7.64 11.84
N ASP A 72 -7.84 7.37 10.72
CA ASP A 72 -7.59 8.38 9.72
C ASP A 72 -8.77 8.53 8.75
N SER A 73 -9.31 9.74 8.65
CA SER A 73 -10.18 10.19 7.56
C SER A 73 -9.41 10.22 6.24
N TYR A 74 -10.10 10.50 5.13
CA TYR A 74 -9.41 10.75 3.86
C TYR A 74 -8.47 11.95 3.93
N GLU A 75 -8.86 13.02 4.62
CA GLU A 75 -8.00 14.17 4.82
C GLU A 75 -6.76 13.79 5.62
N ALA A 76 -6.92 13.23 6.82
CA ALA A 76 -5.81 12.90 7.71
C ALA A 76 -4.83 11.92 7.08
N GLY A 77 -5.32 10.79 6.55
CA GLY A 77 -4.44 9.79 5.96
C GLY A 77 -3.74 10.25 4.69
N THR A 78 -4.39 11.04 3.83
CA THR A 78 -3.73 11.56 2.63
C THR A 78 -2.85 12.79 2.89
N ARG A 79 -3.12 13.57 3.95
CA ARG A 79 -2.19 14.57 4.48
C ARG A 79 -0.89 13.89 4.98
N ALA A 80 -1.02 12.85 5.78
CA ALA A 80 0.11 12.04 6.23
C ALA A 80 0.87 11.43 5.04
N ALA A 81 0.15 10.90 4.04
CA ALA A 81 0.75 10.34 2.83
C ALA A 81 1.70 11.34 2.15
N VAL A 82 1.26 12.55 1.87
CA VAL A 82 2.11 13.56 1.19
C VAL A 82 3.28 14.01 2.03
N CYS A 83 3.14 14.05 3.36
CA CYS A 83 4.23 14.37 4.27
C CYS A 83 5.34 13.30 4.23
N GLY A 84 4.97 12.04 3.98
CA GLY A 84 5.89 10.94 3.72
C GLY A 84 6.38 10.80 2.28
N GLY A 85 5.93 11.65 1.35
CA GLY A 85 6.31 11.56 -0.08
C GLY A 85 5.43 10.63 -0.91
N VAL A 86 4.30 10.18 -0.38
CA VAL A 86 3.28 9.40 -1.12
C VAL A 86 2.34 10.38 -1.82
N THR A 87 2.26 10.33 -3.13
CA THR A 87 1.45 11.25 -3.95
C THR A 87 0.18 10.62 -4.51
N THR A 88 0.05 9.32 -4.37
CA THR A 88 -1.15 8.56 -4.78
C THR A 88 -1.39 7.42 -3.80
N VAL A 89 -2.63 7.23 -3.38
CA VAL A 89 -3.05 6.12 -2.52
C VAL A 89 -4.11 5.26 -3.22
N PHE A 90 -4.11 3.96 -2.95
CA PHE A 90 -5.21 3.08 -3.31
C PHE A 90 -5.99 2.70 -2.06
N ASP A 91 -7.29 2.97 -2.05
CA ASP A 91 -8.21 2.56 -1.00
C ASP A 91 -9.11 1.40 -1.47
N TYR A 92 -9.82 0.76 -0.55
CA TYR A 92 -10.60 -0.45 -0.78
C TYR A 92 -12.10 -0.23 -0.54
N PRO A 93 -12.85 0.25 -1.57
CA PRO A 93 -14.32 0.28 -1.51
C PRO A 93 -14.86 -1.13 -1.26
N MET A 94 -15.63 -1.29 -0.18
CA MET A 94 -16.20 -2.56 0.22
C MET A 94 -17.59 -2.73 -0.38
N GLN A 95 -17.75 -3.68 -1.30
CA GLN A 95 -19.06 -4.04 -1.84
C GLN A 95 -19.98 -4.52 -0.73
N ARG A 96 -21.18 -3.99 -0.68
CA ARG A 96 -22.27 -4.53 0.13
C ARG A 96 -23.06 -5.55 -0.69
N LYS A 97 -23.58 -6.60 -0.04
CA LYS A 97 -24.40 -7.60 -0.70
C LYS A 97 -25.55 -6.98 -1.47
N GLY A 98 -25.72 -7.41 -2.72
CA GLY A 98 -26.75 -6.90 -3.62
C GLY A 98 -26.44 -5.55 -4.29
N HIS A 99 -25.29 -4.93 -4.02
CA HIS A 99 -24.85 -3.69 -4.67
C HIS A 99 -23.86 -3.94 -5.79
N GLY A 100 -23.89 -3.11 -6.83
CA GLY A 100 -23.00 -3.16 -7.97
C GLY A 100 -21.58 -2.66 -7.67
N ILE A 101 -20.64 -2.98 -8.56
CA ILE A 101 -19.24 -2.55 -8.43
C ILE A 101 -19.11 -1.05 -8.64
N VAL A 102 -19.69 -0.53 -9.73
CA VAL A 102 -19.60 0.91 -10.08
C VAL A 102 -20.31 1.77 -9.03
N GLU A 103 -21.47 1.32 -8.53
CA GLU A 103 -22.19 1.98 -7.44
C GLU A 103 -21.32 2.08 -6.17
N THR A 104 -20.65 0.97 -5.80
CA THR A 104 -19.77 0.90 -4.63
C THR A 104 -18.61 1.88 -4.77
N VAL A 105 -17.95 1.89 -5.93
CA VAL A 105 -16.81 2.77 -6.23
C VAL A 105 -17.22 4.23 -6.25
N GLU A 106 -18.33 4.56 -6.89
CA GLU A 106 -18.82 5.94 -6.99
C GLU A 106 -19.18 6.51 -5.61
N GLY A 107 -19.86 5.72 -4.78
CA GLY A 107 -20.17 6.13 -3.41
C GLY A 107 -18.92 6.44 -2.59
N ARG A 108 -17.87 5.61 -2.72
CA ARG A 108 -16.60 5.81 -2.04
C ARG A 108 -15.83 7.02 -2.58
N LYS A 109 -15.83 7.20 -3.90
CA LYS A 109 -15.21 8.34 -4.56
C LYS A 109 -15.82 9.67 -4.11
N GLN A 110 -17.14 9.75 -4.00
CA GLN A 110 -17.83 10.96 -3.53
C GLN A 110 -17.47 11.36 -2.10
N MET A 111 -17.09 10.38 -1.26
CA MET A 111 -16.55 10.65 0.08
C MET A 111 -15.12 11.18 -0.02
N ALA A 112 -14.28 10.51 -0.80
CA ALA A 112 -12.84 10.80 -0.88
C ALA A 112 -12.54 12.14 -1.54
N GLU A 113 -13.14 12.45 -2.69
CA GLU A 113 -12.74 13.58 -3.55
C GLU A 113 -12.89 14.97 -2.92
N LYS A 114 -13.66 15.09 -1.83
CA LYS A 114 -13.83 16.35 -1.10
C LYS A 114 -12.75 16.59 -0.04
N GLU A 115 -12.05 15.54 0.35
CA GLU A 115 -11.16 15.53 1.50
C GLU A 115 -9.69 15.23 1.15
N VAL A 116 -9.43 14.47 0.08
CA VAL A 116 -8.09 13.97 -0.21
C VAL A 116 -7.07 15.07 -0.51
N CYS A 117 -5.88 14.91 0.05
CA CYS A 117 -4.73 15.80 -0.10
C CYS A 117 -3.78 15.36 -1.23
N CYS A 118 -3.85 14.09 -1.64
CA CYS A 118 -3.13 13.54 -2.79
C CYS A 118 -4.09 12.84 -3.75
N ASP A 119 -3.57 12.36 -4.87
CA ASP A 119 -4.36 11.60 -5.82
C ASP A 119 -4.73 10.22 -5.25
N PHE A 120 -5.83 9.64 -5.72
CA PHE A 120 -6.33 8.38 -5.20
C PHE A 120 -6.93 7.49 -6.29
N ALA A 121 -6.85 6.18 -6.06
CA ALA A 121 -7.49 5.15 -6.87
C ALA A 121 -8.13 4.08 -5.97
N PHE A 122 -8.73 3.06 -6.58
CA PHE A 122 -9.44 2.04 -5.83
C PHE A 122 -9.15 0.62 -6.29
N HIS A 123 -9.11 -0.30 -5.31
CA HIS A 123 -9.27 -1.73 -5.49
C HIS A 123 -10.66 -2.13 -4.98
N CYS A 124 -11.63 -2.37 -5.86
CA CYS A 124 -12.97 -2.71 -5.40
C CYS A 124 -13.02 -4.11 -4.77
N CYS A 125 -13.44 -4.21 -3.52
CA CYS A 125 -13.66 -5.48 -2.84
C CYS A 125 -14.90 -6.17 -3.36
N ILE A 126 -14.76 -7.43 -3.78
CA ILE A 126 -15.87 -8.27 -4.23
C ILE A 126 -16.17 -9.28 -3.13
N THR A 127 -17.35 -9.19 -2.55
CA THR A 127 -17.81 -10.06 -1.46
C THR A 127 -19.04 -10.89 -1.83
N ASP A 128 -19.69 -10.54 -2.95
CA ASP A 128 -20.91 -11.18 -3.42
C ASP A 128 -20.99 -11.09 -4.94
N LEU A 129 -21.33 -12.19 -5.61
CA LEU A 129 -21.54 -12.19 -7.07
C LEU A 129 -23.01 -12.01 -7.45
N ASN A 130 -23.94 -11.95 -6.48
CA ASN A 130 -25.38 -11.79 -6.73
C ASN A 130 -25.86 -12.71 -7.87
N ASP A 131 -25.72 -14.03 -7.65
CA ASP A 131 -26.03 -15.08 -8.63
C ASP A 131 -25.37 -14.90 -10.01
N GLY A 132 -24.25 -14.18 -10.06
CA GLY A 132 -23.45 -13.94 -11.26
C GLY A 132 -23.68 -12.58 -11.93
N ALA A 133 -24.68 -11.82 -11.54
CA ALA A 133 -24.96 -10.49 -12.13
C ALA A 133 -23.78 -9.52 -12.00
N ILE A 134 -23.04 -9.60 -10.91
CA ILE A 134 -21.84 -8.76 -10.66
C ILE A 134 -20.73 -9.04 -11.68
N LEU A 135 -20.61 -10.25 -12.21
CA LEU A 135 -19.58 -10.57 -13.21
C LEU A 135 -19.72 -9.71 -14.48
N ASP A 136 -20.94 -9.33 -14.85
CA ASP A 136 -21.17 -8.51 -16.04
C ASP A 136 -20.75 -7.05 -15.84
N GLU A 137 -20.58 -6.60 -14.59
CA GLU A 137 -20.13 -5.25 -14.26
C GLU A 137 -18.61 -5.04 -14.31
N PHE A 138 -17.79 -6.12 -14.33
CA PHE A 138 -16.33 -6.01 -14.31
C PHE A 138 -15.79 -5.12 -15.44
N LYS A 139 -16.30 -5.32 -16.66
CA LYS A 139 -15.90 -4.49 -17.80
C LYS A 139 -16.29 -3.02 -17.61
N SER A 140 -17.49 -2.75 -17.10
CA SER A 140 -17.95 -1.40 -16.81
C SER A 140 -17.12 -0.72 -15.73
N ALA A 141 -16.69 -1.48 -14.70
CA ALA A 141 -15.82 -0.97 -13.67
C ALA A 141 -14.42 -0.63 -14.21
N VAL A 142 -13.88 -1.46 -15.10
CA VAL A 142 -12.59 -1.18 -15.77
C VAL A 142 -12.72 0.06 -16.65
N ASP A 143 -13.81 0.21 -17.41
CA ASP A 143 -14.06 1.40 -18.25
C ASP A 143 -14.28 2.67 -17.41
N TYR A 144 -14.80 2.52 -16.18
CA TYR A 144 -14.89 3.60 -15.20
C TYR A 144 -13.52 4.04 -14.67
N GLY A 145 -12.53 3.15 -14.66
CA GLY A 145 -11.16 3.41 -14.22
C GLY A 145 -10.71 2.58 -13.01
N VAL A 146 -11.35 1.45 -12.74
CA VAL A 146 -10.96 0.49 -11.68
C VAL A 146 -10.44 -0.78 -12.34
N SER A 147 -9.12 -0.97 -12.35
CA SER A 147 -8.43 -2.09 -13.02
C SER A 147 -8.08 -3.24 -12.08
N SER A 148 -8.60 -3.25 -10.86
CA SER A 148 -8.26 -4.27 -9.85
C SER A 148 -9.40 -4.55 -8.89
N PHE A 149 -9.54 -5.84 -8.51
CA PHE A 149 -10.61 -6.32 -7.66
C PHE A 149 -10.03 -7.12 -6.50
N LYS A 150 -10.48 -6.83 -5.27
CA LYS A 150 -9.98 -7.48 -4.04
C LYS A 150 -10.91 -8.58 -3.59
N CYS A 151 -10.34 -9.73 -3.24
CA CYS A 151 -11.00 -10.86 -2.60
C CYS A 151 -10.36 -11.21 -1.25
N PHE A 152 -11.09 -11.96 -0.45
CA PHE A 152 -10.64 -12.45 0.85
C PHE A 152 -10.92 -13.95 0.97
N PHE A 153 -9.92 -14.71 1.41
CA PHE A 153 -10.09 -16.10 1.86
C PHE A 153 -10.35 -16.20 3.37
N VAL A 154 -10.46 -15.05 4.04
CA VAL A 154 -10.68 -14.89 5.47
C VAL A 154 -11.91 -14.00 5.71
N TYR A 155 -12.24 -13.68 6.97
CA TYR A 155 -13.39 -12.84 7.35
C TYR A 155 -14.74 -13.43 6.98
N LYS A 156 -14.88 -14.75 7.24
CA LYS A 156 -16.14 -15.51 7.01
C LYS A 156 -17.30 -14.98 7.84
N LYS A 157 -17.03 -14.61 9.09
CA LYS A 157 -18.06 -14.08 10.02
C LYS A 157 -18.51 -12.68 9.64
N GLU A 158 -17.61 -11.90 9.07
CA GLU A 158 -17.85 -10.55 8.56
C GLU A 158 -18.57 -10.57 7.19
N GLY A 159 -18.72 -11.74 6.58
CA GLY A 159 -19.38 -11.91 5.29
C GLY A 159 -18.56 -11.43 4.10
N MET A 160 -17.24 -11.33 4.25
CA MET A 160 -16.31 -10.85 3.20
C MET A 160 -15.65 -11.99 2.42
N MET A 161 -15.58 -13.19 3.00
CA MET A 161 -14.90 -14.34 2.42
C MET A 161 -15.61 -14.82 1.14
N VAL A 162 -14.82 -15.11 0.11
CA VAL A 162 -15.26 -15.84 -1.08
C VAL A 162 -14.75 -17.29 -1.05
N ASP A 163 -15.53 -18.23 -1.59
CA ASP A 163 -15.10 -19.60 -1.78
C ASP A 163 -14.24 -19.76 -3.05
N ASP A 164 -13.63 -20.95 -3.22
CA ASP A 164 -12.74 -21.23 -4.35
C ASP A 164 -13.44 -21.07 -5.71
N ALA A 165 -14.70 -21.51 -5.82
CA ALA A 165 -15.45 -21.41 -7.07
C ALA A 165 -15.75 -19.96 -7.44
N THR A 166 -16.12 -19.14 -6.46
CA THR A 166 -16.33 -17.69 -6.62
C THR A 166 -15.03 -17.01 -6.99
N PHE A 167 -13.92 -17.33 -6.29
CA PHE A 167 -12.61 -16.76 -6.58
C PHE A 167 -12.14 -17.04 -8.00
N VAL A 168 -12.28 -18.30 -8.49
CA VAL A 168 -11.92 -18.64 -9.88
C VAL A 168 -12.77 -17.89 -10.90
N LYS A 169 -14.07 -17.71 -10.67
CA LYS A 169 -14.93 -16.89 -11.54
C LYS A 169 -14.45 -15.43 -11.59
N ILE A 170 -14.06 -14.87 -10.45
CA ILE A 170 -13.52 -13.52 -10.36
C ILE A 170 -12.19 -13.41 -11.11
N LEU A 171 -11.25 -14.34 -10.90
CA LEU A 171 -9.98 -14.39 -11.62
C LEU A 171 -10.17 -14.36 -13.14
N MET A 172 -11.01 -15.24 -13.65
CA MET A 172 -11.28 -15.35 -15.09
C MET A 172 -11.92 -14.08 -15.63
N LYS A 173 -12.89 -13.52 -14.91
CA LYS A 173 -13.61 -12.32 -15.35
C LYS A 173 -12.78 -11.07 -15.26
N ALA A 174 -11.95 -10.91 -14.22
CA ALA A 174 -11.00 -9.83 -14.11
C ALA A 174 -10.01 -9.83 -15.28
N LYS A 175 -9.40 -10.99 -15.59
CA LYS A 175 -8.54 -11.15 -16.76
C LYS A 175 -9.23 -10.75 -18.05
N GLU A 176 -10.42 -11.29 -18.33
CA GLU A 176 -11.22 -10.97 -19.53
C GLU A 176 -11.49 -9.47 -19.65
N SER A 177 -11.71 -8.78 -18.53
CA SER A 177 -12.01 -7.35 -18.49
C SER A 177 -10.79 -6.45 -18.54
N GLY A 178 -9.56 -7.01 -18.51
CA GLY A 178 -8.32 -6.24 -18.45
C GLY A 178 -8.02 -5.72 -17.04
N ALA A 179 -8.23 -6.55 -16.03
CA ALA A 179 -7.99 -6.23 -14.62
C ALA A 179 -7.19 -7.33 -13.92
N ILE A 180 -6.70 -7.02 -12.72
CA ILE A 180 -6.00 -7.95 -11.84
C ILE A 180 -6.82 -8.24 -10.59
N THR A 181 -6.72 -9.46 -10.05
CA THR A 181 -7.34 -9.83 -8.78
C THR A 181 -6.33 -9.75 -7.65
N ASN A 182 -6.66 -9.00 -6.60
CA ASN A 182 -5.90 -8.90 -5.35
C ASN A 182 -6.48 -9.85 -4.32
N LEU A 183 -5.65 -10.50 -3.49
CA LEU A 183 -6.14 -11.45 -2.51
C LEU A 183 -5.48 -11.29 -1.14
N HIS A 184 -6.31 -11.21 -0.09
CA HIS A 184 -5.92 -11.50 1.29
C HIS A 184 -6.08 -13.00 1.54
N ALA A 185 -4.98 -13.70 1.76
CA ALA A 185 -4.92 -15.15 1.85
C ALA A 185 -4.58 -15.61 3.28
N GLU A 186 -5.60 -16.02 4.04
CA GLU A 186 -5.46 -16.74 5.32
C GLU A 186 -6.56 -17.80 5.41
N ASN A 187 -6.29 -18.92 6.08
CA ASN A 187 -7.26 -20.02 6.27
C ASN A 187 -8.17 -19.76 7.50
N PRO A 188 -9.45 -19.40 7.32
CA PRO A 188 -10.34 -18.99 8.40
C PRO A 188 -10.68 -20.11 9.36
N ASP A 189 -10.83 -21.35 8.86
CA ASP A 189 -11.23 -22.48 9.69
C ASP A 189 -10.11 -22.86 10.68
N MET A 190 -8.84 -22.76 10.24
CA MET A 190 -7.68 -22.96 11.12
C MET A 190 -7.52 -21.84 12.13
N ILE A 191 -7.76 -20.58 11.74
CA ILE A 191 -7.77 -19.45 12.65
C ILE A 191 -8.84 -19.64 13.73
N ASP A 192 -10.07 -19.92 13.35
CA ASP A 192 -11.19 -20.09 14.28
C ASP A 192 -10.96 -21.25 15.25
N LEU A 193 -10.43 -22.38 14.76
CA LEU A 193 -10.07 -23.52 15.59
C LEU A 193 -9.05 -23.13 16.69
N ARG A 194 -7.99 -22.42 16.31
CA ARG A 194 -6.90 -22.01 17.22
C ARG A 194 -7.37 -20.95 18.20
N ILE A 195 -8.15 -19.97 17.75
CA ILE A 195 -8.77 -18.96 18.63
C ILE A 195 -9.61 -19.65 19.70
N ALA A 196 -10.51 -20.55 19.31
CA ALA A 196 -11.39 -21.26 20.24
C ALA A 196 -10.57 -22.08 21.27
N GLN A 197 -9.48 -22.72 20.83
CA GLN A 197 -8.59 -23.46 21.72
C GLN A 197 -7.92 -22.52 22.73
N TYR A 198 -7.30 -21.41 22.29
CA TYR A 198 -6.59 -20.50 23.20
C TYR A 198 -7.51 -19.82 24.21
N LEU A 199 -8.70 -19.38 23.77
CA LEU A 199 -9.68 -18.81 24.70
C LEU A 199 -10.14 -19.82 25.74
N LYS A 200 -10.36 -21.10 25.37
CA LYS A 200 -10.69 -22.18 26.31
C LYS A 200 -9.58 -22.42 27.34
N GLU A 201 -8.31 -22.20 26.95
CA GLU A 201 -7.14 -22.33 27.81
C GLU A 201 -6.87 -21.06 28.66
N GLY A 202 -7.71 -20.02 28.56
CA GLY A 202 -7.54 -18.74 29.26
C GLY A 202 -6.38 -17.88 28.71
N LYS A 203 -5.96 -18.13 27.49
CA LYS A 203 -4.87 -17.44 26.80
C LYS A 203 -5.44 -16.30 25.98
N THR A 204 -5.31 -15.07 26.46
CA THR A 204 -6.09 -13.92 25.98
C THR A 204 -5.27 -12.71 25.55
N ASP A 205 -3.96 -12.70 25.76
CA ASP A 205 -3.09 -11.58 25.37
C ASP A 205 -2.76 -11.52 23.87
N ALA A 206 -2.15 -10.42 23.41
CA ALA A 206 -1.85 -10.16 22.01
C ALA A 206 -0.94 -11.21 21.34
N TRP A 207 -0.10 -11.93 22.11
CA TRP A 207 0.72 -13.02 21.60
C TRP A 207 -0.13 -14.12 20.94
N TYR A 208 -1.34 -14.37 21.46
CA TYR A 208 -2.24 -15.40 20.91
C TYR A 208 -2.95 -14.97 19.62
N HIS A 209 -2.93 -13.68 19.28
CA HIS A 209 -3.28 -13.27 17.92
C HIS A 209 -2.30 -13.88 16.90
N TYR A 210 -0.98 -13.74 17.11
CA TYR A 210 0.01 -14.40 16.24
C TYR A 210 -0.09 -15.91 16.32
N MET A 211 -0.20 -16.48 17.52
CA MET A 211 -0.29 -17.93 17.70
C MET A 211 -1.52 -18.55 17.03
N SER A 212 -2.60 -17.80 16.84
CA SER A 212 -3.78 -18.25 16.09
C SER A 212 -3.58 -18.19 14.57
N ARG A 213 -2.57 -17.47 14.09
CA ARG A 213 -2.25 -17.21 12.67
C ARG A 213 -0.78 -17.51 12.33
N PRO A 214 -0.26 -18.73 12.68
CA PRO A 214 1.11 -19.09 12.34
C PRO A 214 1.31 -19.12 10.83
N GLU A 215 2.57 -19.20 10.39
CA GLU A 215 2.97 -19.12 8.98
C GLU A 215 2.15 -20.03 8.06
N PHE A 216 1.96 -21.28 8.42
CA PHE A 216 1.26 -22.27 7.58
C PHE A 216 -0.22 -21.92 7.30
N VAL A 217 -0.84 -21.04 8.12
CA VAL A 217 -2.24 -20.60 7.93
C VAL A 217 -2.37 -19.67 6.72
N ALA A 218 -1.44 -18.74 6.55
CA ALA A 218 -1.35 -17.89 5.37
C ALA A 218 -0.78 -18.71 4.19
N ALA A 219 0.30 -19.44 4.39
CA ALA A 219 0.96 -20.23 3.36
C ALA A 219 0.04 -21.25 2.65
N GLU A 220 -0.88 -21.91 3.37
CA GLU A 220 -1.88 -22.78 2.75
C GLU A 220 -2.78 -21.99 1.79
N ALA A 221 -3.30 -20.85 2.26
CA ALA A 221 -4.20 -20.04 1.47
C ALA A 221 -3.50 -19.41 0.24
N ASP A 222 -2.24 -18.94 0.40
CA ASP A 222 -1.40 -18.45 -0.70
C ASP A 222 -1.16 -19.54 -1.75
N LYS A 223 -0.75 -20.74 -1.32
CA LYS A 223 -0.52 -21.89 -2.22
C LYS A 223 -1.79 -22.25 -3.00
N ARG A 224 -2.94 -22.24 -2.34
CA ARG A 224 -4.25 -22.49 -2.94
C ARG A 224 -4.62 -21.42 -3.95
N ALA A 225 -4.43 -20.14 -3.61
CA ALA A 225 -4.69 -19.03 -4.50
C ALA A 225 -3.81 -19.04 -5.75
N VAL A 226 -2.50 -19.27 -5.57
CA VAL A 226 -1.53 -19.42 -6.67
C VAL A 226 -1.92 -20.60 -7.56
N HIS A 227 -2.30 -21.73 -6.98
CA HIS A 227 -2.77 -22.90 -7.74
C HIS A 227 -3.96 -22.54 -8.65
N TRP A 228 -4.97 -21.86 -8.12
CA TRP A 228 -6.14 -21.45 -8.91
C TRP A 228 -5.79 -20.42 -9.99
N ALA A 229 -4.97 -19.42 -9.66
CA ALA A 229 -4.56 -18.38 -10.62
C ALA A 229 -3.76 -18.96 -11.79
N VAL A 230 -2.82 -19.88 -11.51
CA VAL A 230 -2.04 -20.60 -12.54
C VAL A 230 -2.97 -21.42 -13.46
N ASN A 231 -3.90 -22.17 -12.90
CA ASN A 231 -4.81 -23.01 -13.71
C ASN A 231 -5.85 -22.19 -14.47
N ALA A 232 -6.24 -21.02 -13.99
CA ALA A 232 -7.09 -20.06 -14.71
C ALA A 232 -6.30 -19.22 -15.73
N ASP A 233 -4.97 -19.33 -15.77
CA ASP A 233 -4.07 -18.45 -16.54
C ASP A 233 -4.41 -16.98 -16.31
N ALA A 234 -4.68 -16.58 -15.06
CA ALA A 234 -5.15 -15.27 -14.67
C ALA A 234 -4.12 -14.52 -13.80
N PRO A 235 -4.01 -13.19 -13.93
CA PRO A 235 -3.12 -12.42 -13.08
C PRO A 235 -3.63 -12.36 -11.65
N LEU A 236 -2.74 -12.62 -10.70
CA LEU A 236 -2.99 -12.57 -9.25
C LEU A 236 -2.00 -11.62 -8.58
N TYR A 237 -2.49 -10.77 -7.69
CA TYR A 237 -1.69 -9.95 -6.81
C TYR A 237 -1.93 -10.38 -5.35
N ILE A 238 -0.91 -10.94 -4.73
CA ILE A 238 -0.95 -11.33 -3.32
C ILE A 238 -0.56 -10.11 -2.50
N VAL A 239 -1.52 -9.58 -1.74
CA VAL A 239 -1.29 -8.41 -0.89
C VAL A 239 -0.55 -8.81 0.39
N HIS A 240 0.18 -7.86 1.00
CA HIS A 240 0.80 -7.96 2.33
C HIS A 240 1.43 -9.33 2.67
N MET A 241 2.18 -9.93 1.73
CA MET A 241 2.93 -11.17 1.93
C MET A 241 3.80 -11.05 3.17
N SER A 242 3.59 -11.94 4.15
CA SER A 242 4.22 -11.86 5.47
C SER A 242 5.09 -13.06 5.84
N ASP A 243 4.94 -14.19 5.14
CA ASP A 243 5.61 -15.43 5.50
C ASP A 243 6.44 -16.03 4.37
N LYS A 244 7.43 -16.84 4.76
CA LYS A 244 8.38 -17.46 3.83
C LYS A 244 7.74 -18.52 2.94
N GLU A 245 6.86 -19.36 3.49
CA GLU A 245 6.32 -20.51 2.73
C GLU A 245 5.33 -20.05 1.65
N GLY A 246 4.51 -19.04 1.92
CA GLY A 246 3.62 -18.41 0.93
C GLY A 246 4.44 -17.71 -0.16
N LEU A 247 5.48 -16.97 0.26
CA LEU A 247 6.43 -16.32 -0.64
C LEU A 247 7.08 -17.33 -1.60
N GLU A 248 7.59 -18.47 -1.10
CA GLU A 248 8.22 -19.51 -1.92
C GLU A 248 7.27 -20.05 -3.00
N ALA A 249 6.00 -20.27 -2.66
CA ALA A 249 5.00 -20.74 -3.61
C ALA A 249 4.71 -19.71 -4.71
N ALA A 250 4.58 -18.43 -4.35
CA ALA A 250 4.38 -17.35 -5.30
C ALA A 250 5.60 -17.16 -6.23
N VAL A 251 6.81 -17.25 -5.67
CA VAL A 251 8.07 -17.19 -6.43
C VAL A 251 8.17 -18.34 -7.43
N ASP A 252 7.88 -19.58 -7.00
CA ASP A 252 7.91 -20.75 -7.89
C ASP A 252 6.97 -20.59 -9.10
N ALA A 253 5.76 -20.13 -8.88
CA ALA A 253 4.80 -19.84 -9.94
C ALA A 253 5.29 -18.72 -10.89
N LYS A 254 5.84 -17.66 -10.32
CA LYS A 254 6.40 -16.52 -11.08
C LYS A 254 7.58 -16.94 -11.95
N MET A 255 8.50 -17.77 -11.41
CA MET A 255 9.65 -18.32 -12.15
C MET A 255 9.23 -19.24 -13.30
N LYS A 256 8.06 -19.88 -13.20
CA LYS A 256 7.44 -20.68 -14.27
C LYS A 256 6.66 -19.85 -15.28
N GLY A 257 6.69 -18.52 -15.18
CA GLY A 257 6.07 -17.59 -16.12
C GLY A 257 4.63 -17.19 -15.81
N SER A 258 4.09 -17.60 -14.65
CA SER A 258 2.75 -17.19 -14.23
C SER A 258 2.71 -15.72 -13.82
N LYS A 259 1.57 -15.07 -14.01
CA LYS A 259 1.35 -13.64 -13.72
C LYS A 259 0.96 -13.45 -12.25
N VAL A 260 1.87 -13.84 -11.35
CA VAL A 260 1.74 -13.65 -9.91
C VAL A 260 2.60 -12.47 -9.47
N PHE A 261 1.98 -11.48 -8.83
CA PHE A 261 2.63 -10.30 -8.27
C PHE A 261 2.58 -10.37 -6.76
N ILE A 262 3.61 -9.87 -6.10
CA ILE A 262 3.81 -10.02 -4.66
C ILE A 262 4.02 -8.64 -4.04
N GLU A 263 3.14 -8.28 -3.10
CA GLU A 263 3.28 -7.13 -2.23
C GLU A 263 3.78 -7.58 -0.86
N THR A 264 4.62 -6.78 -0.22
CA THR A 264 4.88 -6.86 1.22
C THR A 264 4.73 -5.50 1.88
N CYS A 265 4.84 -5.44 3.21
CA CYS A 265 4.68 -4.19 3.95
C CYS A 265 5.91 -3.85 4.79
N PRO A 266 6.19 -2.55 5.03
CA PRO A 266 7.31 -2.11 5.84
C PRO A 266 7.35 -2.75 7.23
N GLN A 267 6.19 -2.96 7.87
CA GLN A 267 6.10 -3.58 9.19
C GLN A 267 6.60 -5.04 9.22
N TYR A 268 6.45 -5.79 8.13
CA TYR A 268 6.98 -7.16 8.02
C TYR A 268 8.49 -7.19 7.73
N LEU A 269 9.05 -6.09 7.27
CA LEU A 269 10.47 -5.92 7.04
C LEU A 269 11.21 -5.43 8.28
N GLU A 270 10.51 -4.72 9.18
CA GLU A 270 11.09 -4.15 10.41
C GLU A 270 10.88 -5.05 11.62
N PHE A 271 9.66 -5.53 11.83
CA PHE A 271 9.27 -6.22 13.08
C PHE A 271 9.14 -7.73 12.89
N THR A 272 9.30 -8.45 14.01
CA THR A 272 9.01 -9.88 14.12
C THR A 272 7.85 -10.10 15.09
N CYS A 273 7.35 -11.33 15.16
CA CYS A 273 6.29 -11.72 16.10
C CYS A 273 6.63 -11.44 17.58
N ASP A 274 7.90 -11.20 17.93
CA ASP A 274 8.30 -10.88 19.28
C ASP A 274 7.70 -9.57 19.81
N VAL A 275 7.27 -8.66 18.93
CA VAL A 275 6.56 -7.44 19.32
C VAL A 275 5.27 -7.73 20.10
N TYR A 276 4.61 -8.86 19.82
CA TYR A 276 3.36 -9.23 20.51
C TYR A 276 3.56 -9.65 21.97
N LYS A 277 4.81 -9.92 22.40
CA LYS A 277 5.17 -10.22 23.80
C LYS A 277 5.42 -8.97 24.63
N ARG A 278 5.48 -7.80 23.99
CA ARG A 278 5.70 -6.51 24.65
C ARG A 278 4.44 -6.11 25.44
N PRO A 279 4.58 -5.25 26.46
CA PRO A 279 3.42 -4.68 27.19
C PRO A 279 2.42 -3.95 26.27
N ASP A 280 2.92 -3.33 25.20
CA ASP A 280 2.17 -2.63 24.15
C ASP A 280 1.91 -3.51 22.91
N GLY A 281 2.11 -4.81 22.99
CA GLY A 281 2.03 -5.76 21.85
C GLY A 281 0.70 -5.70 21.09
N ARG A 282 -0.40 -5.29 21.75
CA ARG A 282 -1.70 -5.10 21.12
C ARG A 282 -1.70 -4.00 20.04
N ASN A 283 -0.80 -3.02 20.13
CA ASN A 283 -0.68 -1.94 19.14
C ASN A 283 -0.15 -2.44 17.80
N PHE A 284 0.58 -3.56 17.81
CA PHE A 284 1.14 -4.22 16.62
C PHE A 284 0.17 -5.20 15.95
N VAL A 285 -1.02 -5.43 16.52
CA VAL A 285 -1.97 -6.39 15.97
C VAL A 285 -2.51 -5.94 14.63
N CYS A 286 -2.20 -6.72 13.59
CA CYS A 286 -2.66 -6.59 12.20
C CYS A 286 -2.88 -7.99 11.60
N SER A 287 -3.50 -8.09 10.45
CA SER A 287 -3.76 -9.35 9.74
C SER A 287 -3.31 -9.28 8.29
N PRO A 288 -2.39 -10.17 7.88
CA PRO A 288 -1.67 -11.18 8.67
C PRO A 288 -0.76 -10.55 9.75
N PRO A 289 -0.46 -11.28 10.85
CA PRO A 289 0.46 -10.77 11.86
C PRO A 289 1.92 -10.80 11.37
N MET A 290 2.79 -9.99 11.99
CA MET A 290 4.25 -10.12 11.83
C MET A 290 4.67 -11.54 12.16
N LYS A 291 5.56 -12.10 11.35
CA LYS A 291 6.05 -13.47 11.46
C LYS A 291 7.42 -13.54 12.15
N GLY A 292 8.02 -14.73 12.17
CA GLY A 292 9.33 -14.93 12.72
C GLY A 292 10.46 -14.29 11.90
N GLU A 293 11.66 -14.24 12.48
CA GLU A 293 12.85 -13.66 11.85
C GLU A 293 13.20 -14.31 10.51
N GLU A 294 12.96 -15.62 10.36
CA GLU A 294 13.22 -16.33 9.10
C GLU A 294 12.35 -15.79 7.96
N SER A 295 11.07 -15.52 8.21
CA SER A 295 10.16 -14.90 7.24
C SER A 295 10.59 -13.47 6.92
N ARG A 296 10.95 -12.67 7.93
CA ARG A 296 11.46 -11.31 7.73
C ARG A 296 12.70 -11.28 6.83
N GLN A 297 13.66 -12.16 7.06
CA GLN A 297 14.84 -12.26 6.23
C GLN A 297 14.53 -12.73 4.81
N ALA A 298 13.60 -13.68 4.65
CA ALA A 298 13.17 -14.14 3.33
C ALA A 298 12.55 -13.02 2.50
N LEU A 299 11.72 -12.17 3.10
CA LEU A 299 11.13 -10.98 2.44
C LEU A 299 12.22 -10.00 1.98
N TRP A 300 13.18 -9.65 2.84
CA TRP A 300 14.31 -8.79 2.46
C TRP A 300 15.15 -9.39 1.33
N GLN A 301 15.39 -10.69 1.38
CA GLN A 301 16.14 -11.37 0.31
C GLN A 301 15.37 -11.34 -1.02
N ALA A 302 14.05 -11.54 -0.97
CA ALA A 302 13.19 -11.47 -2.15
C ALA A 302 13.12 -10.03 -2.73
N ILE A 303 13.14 -9.00 -1.89
CA ILE A 303 13.29 -7.59 -2.32
C ILE A 303 14.62 -7.38 -3.06
N LYS A 304 15.74 -7.82 -2.47
CA LYS A 304 17.08 -7.67 -3.05
C LYS A 304 17.22 -8.42 -4.38
N ASN A 305 16.57 -9.55 -4.52
CA ASN A 305 16.58 -10.37 -5.73
C ASN A 305 15.57 -9.89 -6.82
N GLY A 306 14.84 -8.81 -6.59
CA GLY A 306 13.86 -8.29 -7.56
C GLY A 306 12.59 -9.13 -7.69
N VAL A 307 12.28 -9.99 -6.72
CA VAL A 307 11.16 -10.92 -6.78
C VAL A 307 9.86 -10.31 -6.24
N ILE A 308 9.93 -9.60 -5.11
CA ILE A 308 8.80 -8.79 -4.60
C ILE A 308 8.59 -7.63 -5.57
N ASP A 309 7.35 -7.41 -5.97
CA ASP A 309 6.98 -6.41 -6.95
C ASP A 309 6.75 -5.04 -6.33
N THR A 310 6.08 -4.98 -5.17
CA THR A 310 5.68 -3.73 -4.53
C THR A 310 5.86 -3.79 -3.02
N VAL A 311 6.02 -2.62 -2.42
CA VAL A 311 5.88 -2.41 -0.98
C VAL A 311 4.77 -1.39 -0.76
N ALA A 312 3.77 -1.75 0.04
CA ALA A 312 2.63 -0.92 0.41
C ALA A 312 2.36 -1.05 1.92
N THR A 313 1.54 -0.20 2.51
CA THR A 313 1.52 -0.11 3.98
C THR A 313 0.46 -0.96 4.66
N ASP A 314 -0.64 -1.27 4.00
CA ASP A 314 -1.84 -1.79 4.66
C ASP A 314 -2.28 -0.85 5.82
N HIS A 315 -2.18 0.46 5.57
CA HIS A 315 -2.45 1.50 6.56
C HIS A 315 -3.90 1.45 7.04
N CYS A 316 -4.07 1.10 8.30
CA CYS A 316 -5.38 0.98 8.96
C CYS A 316 -5.21 1.26 10.47
N PRO A 317 -4.97 2.51 10.88
CA PRO A 317 -4.74 2.86 12.28
C PRO A 317 -6.02 2.83 13.09
N PHE A 318 -5.87 2.59 14.39
CA PHE A 318 -6.92 2.70 15.39
C PHE A 318 -6.39 3.48 16.57
N GLN A 319 -7.27 4.10 17.38
CA GLN A 319 -6.87 4.81 18.59
C GLN A 319 -6.41 3.82 19.69
N GLN A 320 -5.55 4.27 20.61
CA GLN A 320 -5.10 3.43 21.72
C GLN A 320 -6.28 2.88 22.53
N SER A 321 -7.32 3.70 22.75
CA SER A 321 -8.53 3.29 23.48
C SER A 321 -9.27 2.13 22.80
N GLU A 322 -9.17 2.01 21.47
CA GLU A 322 -9.78 0.91 20.70
C GLU A 322 -8.89 -0.35 20.74
N LYS A 323 -7.56 -0.18 20.64
CA LYS A 323 -6.61 -1.29 20.85
C LYS A 323 -6.74 -1.89 22.26
N ASP A 324 -7.11 -1.07 23.25
CA ASP A 324 -7.31 -1.47 24.63
C ASP A 324 -8.56 -2.35 24.85
N TRP A 325 -9.49 -2.43 23.90
CA TRP A 325 -10.59 -3.40 23.95
C TRP A 325 -10.08 -4.84 24.07
N GLY A 326 -8.89 -5.11 23.57
CA GLY A 326 -8.25 -6.40 23.59
C GLY A 326 -7.37 -6.71 24.81
N LEU A 327 -7.36 -5.87 25.85
CA LEU A 327 -6.51 -6.09 27.03
C LEU A 327 -6.71 -7.47 27.72
N ASN A 328 -7.93 -8.01 27.66
CA ASN A 328 -8.29 -9.30 28.24
C ASN A 328 -8.84 -10.30 27.20
N ASP A 329 -8.82 -9.97 25.93
CA ASP A 329 -9.32 -10.80 24.84
C ASP A 329 -8.76 -10.32 23.50
N PHE A 330 -7.69 -10.96 23.05
CA PHE A 330 -6.99 -10.56 21.81
C PHE A 330 -7.91 -10.53 20.56
N THR A 331 -9.04 -11.23 20.59
CA THR A 331 -9.99 -11.24 19.47
C THR A 331 -10.78 -9.93 19.32
N LYS A 332 -10.71 -9.06 20.32
CA LYS A 332 -11.36 -7.75 20.33
C LYS A 332 -10.44 -6.61 19.91
N ILE A 333 -9.15 -6.89 19.68
CA ILE A 333 -8.22 -5.89 19.17
C ILE A 333 -8.58 -5.61 17.72
N PRO A 334 -8.96 -4.38 17.33
CA PRO A 334 -9.10 -4.06 15.92
C PRO A 334 -7.74 -4.21 15.21
N ASN A 335 -7.74 -4.99 14.11
CA ASN A 335 -6.51 -5.36 13.41
C ASN A 335 -6.12 -4.26 12.40
N GLY A 336 -4.94 -3.72 12.55
CA GLY A 336 -4.38 -2.72 11.65
C GLY A 336 -3.36 -1.82 12.33
N CYS A 337 -2.47 -1.24 11.55
CA CYS A 337 -1.38 -0.39 12.00
C CYS A 337 -1.26 0.85 11.11
N ALA A 338 -0.70 1.93 11.67
CA ALA A 338 -0.33 3.11 10.92
C ALA A 338 0.93 2.86 10.07
N GLY A 339 1.01 3.43 8.86
CA GLY A 339 2.18 3.21 8.01
C GLY A 339 2.34 4.17 6.83
N VAL A 340 1.28 4.82 6.33
CA VAL A 340 1.28 5.55 5.05
C VAL A 340 2.36 6.65 4.98
N GLU A 341 2.56 7.41 6.04
CA GLU A 341 3.60 8.44 6.12
C GLU A 341 5.01 7.86 6.17
N ASN A 342 5.15 6.60 6.61
CA ASN A 342 6.43 5.94 6.81
C ASN A 342 6.89 5.08 5.64
N LEU A 343 6.02 4.83 4.64
CA LEU A 343 6.32 3.98 3.49
C LEU A 343 7.63 4.38 2.78
N TYR A 344 7.62 5.57 2.22
CA TYR A 344 8.73 6.02 1.38
C TYR A 344 9.96 6.38 2.22
N PRO A 345 9.84 7.09 3.36
CA PRO A 345 10.97 7.31 4.27
C PRO A 345 11.66 6.03 4.71
N TYR A 346 10.92 4.97 5.05
CA TYR A 346 11.48 3.69 5.45
C TYR A 346 12.24 3.01 4.30
N MET A 347 11.66 2.94 3.11
CA MET A 347 12.29 2.27 1.96
C MET A 347 13.47 3.05 1.40
N LEU A 348 13.40 4.40 1.38
CA LEU A 348 14.52 5.27 1.00
C LEU A 348 15.61 5.29 2.08
N GLY A 349 15.23 5.21 3.36
CA GLY A 349 16.16 5.02 4.47
C GLY A 349 16.96 3.72 4.33
N ALA A 350 16.30 2.61 4.00
CA ALA A 350 16.97 1.35 3.69
C ALA A 350 17.94 1.47 2.49
N ALA A 351 17.63 2.35 1.53
CA ALA A 351 18.54 2.65 0.42
C ALA A 351 19.72 3.54 0.87
N THR A 352 19.48 4.51 1.74
CA THR A 352 20.55 5.33 2.35
C THR A 352 21.53 4.46 3.15
N ASP A 353 21.02 3.46 3.86
CA ASP A 353 21.80 2.49 4.63
C ASP A 353 22.48 1.42 3.74
N GLY A 354 22.27 1.45 2.43
CA GLY A 354 22.86 0.51 1.48
C GLY A 354 22.27 -0.90 1.49
N ILE A 355 21.10 -1.09 2.12
CA ILE A 355 20.38 -2.39 2.14
C ILE A 355 19.85 -2.74 0.76
N ILE A 356 19.32 -1.73 0.05
CA ILE A 356 18.87 -1.77 -1.35
C ILE A 356 19.40 -0.55 -2.10
N SER A 357 19.20 -0.46 -3.42
CA SER A 357 19.47 0.79 -4.15
C SER A 357 18.28 1.74 -4.10
N TYR A 358 18.52 3.05 -4.27
CA TYR A 358 17.44 4.04 -4.45
C TYR A 358 16.54 3.70 -5.64
N SER A 359 17.12 3.22 -6.75
CA SER A 359 16.35 2.76 -7.91
C SER A 359 15.41 1.61 -7.56
N ARG A 360 15.85 0.69 -6.67
CA ARG A 360 14.99 -0.40 -6.20
C ARG A 360 13.84 0.11 -5.32
N ALA A 361 14.09 1.08 -4.44
CA ALA A 361 13.03 1.72 -3.65
C ALA A 361 11.99 2.43 -4.55
N VAL A 362 12.45 3.17 -5.57
CA VAL A 362 11.56 3.79 -6.58
C VAL A 362 10.78 2.73 -7.37
N GLU A 363 11.42 1.64 -7.75
CA GLU A 363 10.75 0.54 -8.45
C GLU A 363 9.60 -0.04 -7.61
N LEU A 364 9.87 -0.35 -6.34
CA LEU A 364 8.91 -0.97 -5.41
C LEU A 364 7.75 -0.05 -5.02
N CYS A 365 8.02 1.23 -4.80
CA CYS A 365 7.04 2.16 -4.23
C CYS A 365 6.43 3.14 -5.25
N SER A 366 6.90 3.18 -6.49
CA SER A 366 6.39 4.12 -7.50
C SER A 366 6.13 3.45 -8.84
N THR A 367 7.16 2.90 -9.49
CA THR A 367 7.08 2.46 -10.88
C THR A 367 6.25 1.17 -11.04
N ASN A 368 6.49 0.18 -10.19
CA ASN A 368 5.77 -1.10 -10.27
C ASN A 368 4.30 -0.97 -9.89
N PRO A 369 3.89 -0.30 -8.78
CA PRO A 369 2.46 -0.13 -8.50
C PRO A 369 1.75 0.64 -9.63
N ALA A 370 2.37 1.69 -10.20
CA ALA A 370 1.81 2.39 -11.35
C ALA A 370 1.58 1.47 -12.56
N LYS A 371 2.55 0.61 -12.86
CA LYS A 371 2.48 -0.34 -13.99
C LYS A 371 1.45 -1.45 -13.75
N ILE A 372 1.46 -2.06 -12.56
CA ILE A 372 0.60 -3.20 -12.22
C ILE A 372 -0.86 -2.78 -12.23
N PHE A 373 -1.16 -1.57 -11.75
CA PHE A 373 -2.54 -1.09 -11.62
C PHE A 373 -2.97 -0.10 -12.71
N GLY A 374 -2.15 0.11 -13.74
CA GLY A 374 -2.54 0.91 -14.91
C GLY A 374 -2.57 2.42 -14.68
N CYS A 375 -1.80 2.96 -13.72
CA CYS A 375 -1.67 4.40 -13.50
C CYS A 375 -0.72 5.01 -14.53
N THR A 376 -1.18 5.20 -15.75
CA THR A 376 -0.32 5.51 -16.91
C THR A 376 0.43 6.82 -16.78
N ASP A 377 -0.08 7.80 -16.03
CA ASP A 377 0.54 9.12 -15.86
C ASP A 377 1.42 9.24 -14.60
N LYS A 378 1.50 8.21 -13.80
CA LYS A 378 2.17 8.16 -12.49
C LYS A 378 3.45 7.31 -12.48
N GLY A 379 4.14 7.27 -11.34
CA GLY A 379 5.19 6.30 -11.02
C GLY A 379 6.55 6.52 -11.69
N SER A 380 6.75 7.61 -12.41
CA SER A 380 8.03 7.92 -13.05
C SER A 380 8.19 9.41 -13.37
N LEU A 381 9.43 9.89 -13.37
CA LEU A 381 9.80 11.23 -13.83
C LEU A 381 10.15 11.18 -15.33
N ALA A 382 9.17 11.51 -16.17
CA ALA A 382 9.35 11.57 -17.61
C ALA A 382 8.47 12.67 -18.22
N ILE A 383 8.85 13.22 -19.37
CA ILE A 383 8.07 14.23 -20.09
C ILE A 383 6.66 13.67 -20.38
N GLY A 384 5.65 14.47 -20.09
CA GLY A 384 4.22 14.14 -20.23
C GLY A 384 3.58 13.47 -19.01
N LYS A 385 4.36 12.99 -18.04
CA LYS A 385 3.84 12.43 -16.79
C LYS A 385 3.39 13.53 -15.82
N ASP A 386 2.56 13.18 -14.87
CA ASP A 386 2.23 14.06 -13.76
C ASP A 386 3.49 14.47 -13.01
N ALA A 387 3.56 15.73 -12.64
CA ALA A 387 4.67 16.26 -11.86
C ALA A 387 4.51 15.91 -10.36
N ASP A 388 4.43 14.60 -10.07
CA ASP A 388 4.44 14.03 -8.74
C ASP A 388 5.89 13.80 -8.35
N ILE A 389 6.44 14.72 -7.56
CA ILE A 389 7.88 14.81 -7.33
C ILE A 389 8.16 14.87 -5.84
N VAL A 390 9.14 14.09 -5.40
CA VAL A 390 9.70 14.16 -4.05
C VAL A 390 11.15 14.63 -4.12
N VAL A 391 11.45 15.70 -3.39
CA VAL A 391 12.81 16.12 -3.11
C VAL A 391 13.24 15.50 -1.79
N TYR A 392 14.25 14.64 -1.83
CA TYR A 392 14.71 13.84 -0.70
C TYR A 392 16.14 14.26 -0.30
N ASP A 393 16.34 14.50 0.98
CA ASP A 393 17.66 14.77 1.54
C ASP A 393 18.25 13.51 2.19
N PRO A 394 19.23 12.86 1.58
CA PRO A 394 19.82 11.63 2.13
C PRO A 394 20.65 11.87 3.41
N LYS A 395 20.85 13.12 3.82
CA LYS A 395 21.61 13.49 5.03
C LYS A 395 20.73 13.93 6.20
N LYS A 396 19.42 14.02 5.99
CA LYS A 396 18.46 14.44 7.01
C LYS A 396 17.95 13.23 7.77
N ASP A 397 18.50 12.95 8.93
CA ASP A 397 17.95 11.92 9.82
C ASP A 397 16.61 12.37 10.40
N PHE A 398 15.68 11.42 10.55
CA PHE A 398 14.38 11.69 11.12
C PHE A 398 13.97 10.55 12.08
N THR A 399 13.71 10.91 13.34
CA THR A 399 13.19 9.96 14.33
C THR A 399 11.68 10.07 14.39
N ILE A 400 11.00 8.98 14.05
CA ILE A 400 9.54 8.91 14.00
C ILE A 400 8.98 8.95 15.42
N SER A 401 8.01 9.82 15.63
CA SER A 401 7.22 9.90 16.86
C SER A 401 5.81 10.34 16.50
N VAL A 402 4.81 9.86 17.24
CA VAL A 402 3.43 10.31 17.04
C VAL A 402 3.29 11.84 17.08
N SER A 403 4.15 12.51 17.84
CA SER A 403 4.14 13.97 17.98
C SER A 403 4.61 14.74 16.74
N ASN A 404 5.27 14.08 15.79
CA ASN A 404 5.76 14.67 14.54
C ASN A 404 5.16 14.01 13.28
N MET A 405 4.12 13.16 13.44
CA MET A 405 3.33 12.63 12.35
C MET A 405 2.11 13.52 12.05
N HIS A 406 1.57 13.42 10.85
CA HIS A 406 0.51 14.30 10.33
C HIS A 406 -0.87 13.62 10.28
N SER A 407 -1.03 12.50 10.94
CA SER A 407 -2.26 11.69 11.05
C SER A 407 -3.06 12.01 12.31
N ASP A 408 -4.27 11.39 12.43
CA ASP A 408 -5.16 11.61 13.56
C ASP A 408 -5.08 10.48 14.62
N TYR A 409 -4.20 9.48 14.45
CA TYR A 409 -3.97 8.43 15.46
C TYR A 409 -3.09 8.93 16.61
N ASP A 410 -3.27 8.34 17.80
CA ASP A 410 -2.63 8.73 19.05
C ASP A 410 -1.42 7.86 19.46
N HIS A 411 -1.08 6.86 18.66
CA HIS A 411 0.10 6.00 18.85
C HIS A 411 0.59 5.44 17.51
N THR A 412 1.88 5.09 17.43
CA THR A 412 2.45 4.45 16.24
C THR A 412 3.36 3.28 16.62
N ILE A 413 3.35 2.23 15.81
CA ILE A 413 4.30 1.10 15.96
C ILE A 413 5.73 1.50 15.62
N TRP A 414 5.93 2.66 14.99
CA TRP A 414 7.23 3.19 14.54
C TRP A 414 7.88 4.12 15.57
N GLU A 415 7.28 4.32 16.74
CA GLU A 415 7.77 5.26 17.76
C GLU A 415 9.25 5.01 18.10
N GLY A 416 10.06 6.06 18.00
CA GLY A 416 11.50 6.03 18.27
C GLY A 416 12.37 5.45 17.17
N LYS A 417 11.79 4.97 16.05
CA LYS A 417 12.57 4.52 14.88
C LYS A 417 13.19 5.71 14.18
N THR A 418 14.52 5.68 14.00
CA THR A 418 15.22 6.65 13.15
C THR A 418 15.35 6.09 11.74
N VAL A 419 15.00 6.91 10.75
CA VAL A 419 15.28 6.68 9.33
C VAL A 419 16.37 7.63 8.87
N HIS A 420 17.30 7.15 8.06
CA HIS A 420 18.41 7.94 7.53
C HIS A 420 18.04 8.49 6.17
N GLY A 421 17.98 9.81 6.07
CA GLY A 421 17.41 10.55 4.96
C GLY A 421 15.89 10.74 5.10
N TYR A 422 15.37 11.88 4.57
CA TYR A 422 13.94 12.19 4.68
C TYR A 422 13.45 13.04 3.50
N PRO A 423 12.18 12.92 3.05
CA PRO A 423 11.54 13.87 2.14
C PRO A 423 11.59 15.29 2.73
N VAL A 424 12.00 16.26 1.93
CA VAL A 424 12.00 17.68 2.34
C VAL A 424 10.98 18.49 1.56
N GLN A 425 10.60 18.05 0.37
CA GLN A 425 9.47 18.62 -0.37
C GLN A 425 8.72 17.53 -1.13
N THR A 426 7.40 17.65 -1.16
CA THR A 426 6.53 16.80 -1.96
C THR A 426 5.64 17.67 -2.84
N TYR A 427 5.56 17.29 -4.11
CA TYR A 427 4.73 17.96 -5.12
C TYR A 427 3.72 16.95 -5.67
N VAL A 428 2.47 17.33 -5.71
CA VAL A 428 1.40 16.59 -6.39
C VAL A 428 0.97 17.39 -7.62
N ARG A 429 1.18 16.83 -8.81
CA ARG A 429 0.96 17.54 -10.09
C ARG A 429 1.57 18.94 -10.08
N GLY A 430 2.85 19.05 -9.69
CA GLY A 430 3.62 20.28 -9.66
C GLY A 430 3.25 21.27 -8.54
N LYS A 431 2.24 20.98 -7.73
CA LYS A 431 1.85 21.81 -6.60
C LYS A 431 2.57 21.33 -5.34
N LEU A 432 3.29 22.24 -4.68
CA LEU A 432 3.93 21.97 -3.39
C LEU A 432 2.86 21.68 -2.34
N VAL A 433 2.94 20.52 -1.67
CA VAL A 433 1.98 20.08 -0.65
C VAL A 433 2.65 19.79 0.70
N PHE A 434 3.97 19.60 0.71
CA PHE A 434 4.77 19.43 1.92
C PHE A 434 6.11 20.16 1.75
N ASP A 435 6.52 20.91 2.75
CA ASP A 435 7.76 21.71 2.75
C ASP A 435 8.43 21.64 4.12
N ASP A 436 9.51 20.89 4.20
CA ASP A 436 10.45 20.76 5.34
C ASP A 436 9.80 20.57 6.73
N GLY A 437 8.81 19.70 6.81
CA GLY A 437 8.10 19.37 8.06
C GLY A 437 6.69 19.95 8.15
N GLU A 438 6.30 20.81 7.20
CA GLU A 438 5.02 21.49 7.22
C GLU A 438 4.13 21.02 6.06
N TYR A 439 2.92 20.61 6.37
CA TYR A 439 1.89 20.40 5.35
C TYR A 439 1.38 21.76 4.85
N VAL A 440 1.55 22.01 3.55
CA VAL A 440 1.15 23.27 2.90
C VAL A 440 0.10 23.05 1.81
N GLY A 441 -0.41 21.85 1.67
CA GLY A 441 -1.45 21.47 0.72
C GLY A 441 -2.85 21.93 1.13
N LYS A 442 -3.84 21.40 0.45
CA LYS A 442 -5.25 21.68 0.74
C LYS A 442 -6.09 20.43 0.52
N ALA A 443 -6.98 20.12 1.46
CA ALA A 443 -7.99 19.07 1.32
C ALA A 443 -8.88 19.33 0.08
N GLY A 444 -9.19 18.25 -0.65
CA GLY A 444 -9.93 18.29 -1.91
C GLY A 444 -9.09 18.63 -3.16
N ASP A 445 -7.78 18.83 -3.03
CA ASP A 445 -6.87 19.06 -4.17
C ASP A 445 -6.49 17.76 -4.90
N GLY A 446 -6.64 16.59 -4.26
CA GLY A 446 -6.41 15.29 -4.86
C GLY A 446 -7.46 14.94 -5.93
N LYS A 447 -7.09 14.06 -6.85
CA LYS A 447 -7.94 13.63 -7.96
C LYS A 447 -8.06 12.12 -8.04
N PHE A 448 -9.23 11.64 -8.45
CA PHE A 448 -9.40 10.23 -8.79
C PHE A 448 -8.55 9.88 -10.02
N VAL A 449 -7.65 8.91 -9.87
CA VAL A 449 -6.82 8.36 -10.94
C VAL A 449 -7.62 7.27 -11.65
N LYS A 450 -7.95 7.51 -12.90
CA LYS A 450 -8.55 6.48 -13.75
C LYS A 450 -7.46 5.52 -14.22
N CYS A 451 -7.44 4.35 -13.61
CA CYS A 451 -6.52 3.29 -14.00
C CYS A 451 -6.91 2.71 -15.37
N ALA A 452 -5.95 2.57 -16.27
CA ALA A 452 -6.15 1.94 -17.56
C ALA A 452 -6.26 0.40 -17.40
N PRO A 453 -6.93 -0.28 -18.35
CA PRO A 453 -6.90 -1.74 -18.41
C PRO A 453 -5.46 -2.28 -18.41
N VAL A 454 -5.22 -3.38 -17.70
CA VAL A 454 -3.92 -4.03 -17.61
C VAL A 454 -3.92 -5.33 -18.41
N ASN A 455 -2.85 -5.55 -19.17
CA ASN A 455 -2.63 -6.79 -19.92
C ASN A 455 -1.22 -7.29 -19.58
N PHE A 456 -1.12 -8.47 -18.99
CA PHE A 456 0.13 -9.08 -18.54
C PHE A 456 0.60 -10.21 -19.45
#